data_759bd76a204c016561d9dcc0b8172a89
#
_entry.id   759bd76a204c016561d9dcc0b8172a89
#
_cell.length_a   1.000
_cell.length_b   1.000
_cell.length_c   1.000
_cell.angle_alpha   90.00
_cell.angle_beta   90.00
_cell.angle_gamma   90.00
#
_symmetry.space_group_name_H-M   'P 1'
#
loop_
_entity.id
_entity.type
_entity.pdbx_description
1 polymer ?
#
loop_
_entity_poly.entity_id
_entity_poly.type
_entity_poly.pdbx_seq_one_letter_code
_entity_poly.pdbx_strand_id
1 'polypeptide(L)'
;WKALASDFGLPPVVAKEIIASCPXCHIRGEAIHGQVDCSPEVWQMDCTHLEGKIIIVAVHVASGFIEAEVIPAETGQETAYFLLKLAARWPXKIIHTDNGPNFTSAAMKAACWWTNIQHEFGIPYNPQSQGVVEAMNKELKSIIQQVRDQAEHLKTAVQMAVFVHNXKRKGGIGGYTAGDRLIDMLASQIQTTELQKQILK
;
A
#
# COMPACT_ATOMS: atom_id res chain seq x y z
N TRP A 1 -21.02 -6.11 17.52
CA TRP A 1 -21.12 -4.73 17.10
C TRP A 1 -22.45 -4.09 17.50
N LYS A 2 -23.45 -4.93 17.71
CA LYS A 2 -24.77 -4.39 18.06
C LYS A 2 -24.73 -3.63 19.39
N ALA A 3 -24.06 -4.21 20.39
CA ALA A 3 -23.94 -3.55 21.66
C ALA A 3 -23.15 -2.25 21.54
N LEU A 4 -22.12 -2.25 20.72
CA LEU A 4 -21.31 -1.07 20.52
C LEU A 4 -22.15 0.03 19.87
N ALA A 5 -22.92 -0.32 18.86
CA ALA A 5 -23.77 0.65 18.18
C ALA A 5 -24.81 1.21 19.14
N SER A 6 -25.44 0.34 19.92
CA SER A 6 -26.49 0.75 20.83
C SER A 6 -25.96 1.61 21.97
N ASP A 7 -24.87 1.18 22.60
CA ASP A 7 -24.36 1.87 23.78
C ASP A 7 -23.77 3.25 23.48
N PHE A 8 -23.22 3.42 22.29
CA PHE A 8 -22.56 4.68 21.94
C PHE A 8 -23.30 5.46 20.86
N GLY A 9 -24.47 4.98 20.45
CA GLY A 9 -25.26 5.68 19.45
C GLY A 9 -24.61 5.75 18.09
N LEU A 10 -23.85 4.74 17.74
CA LEU A 10 -23.15 4.72 16.47
C LEU A 10 -23.95 4.08 15.37
N PRO A 11 -23.80 4.55 14.13
CA PRO A 11 -24.39 3.83 13.02
C PRO A 11 -23.80 2.43 12.94
N PRO A 12 -24.56 1.44 12.51
CA PRO A 12 -24.04 0.08 12.47
C PRO A 12 -22.76 -0.08 11.63
N VAL A 13 -22.63 0.69 10.55
CA VAL A 13 -21.44 0.58 9.71
C VAL A 13 -20.20 1.04 10.46
N VAL A 14 -20.34 2.06 11.30
CA VAL A 14 -19.21 2.55 12.07
C VAL A 14 -18.83 1.54 13.15
N ALA A 15 -19.82 0.97 13.82
CA ALA A 15 -19.56 -0.02 14.85
C ALA A 15 -18.89 -1.25 14.27
N LYS A 16 -19.32 -1.68 13.10
CA LYS A 16 -18.71 -2.83 12.44
C LYS A 16 -17.26 -2.55 12.05
N GLU A 17 -17.01 -1.33 11.63
CA GLU A 17 -15.67 -0.95 11.24
C GLU A 17 -14.73 -0.92 12.43
N ILE A 18 -15.19 -0.45 13.58
CA ILE A 18 -14.38 -0.43 14.79
C ILE A 18 -13.99 -1.86 15.18
N ILE A 19 -14.95 -2.79 15.14
CA ILE A 19 -14.67 -4.17 15.47
C ILE A 19 -13.72 -4.79 14.46
N ALA A 20 -13.92 -4.50 13.20
CA ALA A 20 -13.09 -5.10 12.14
C ALA A 20 -11.64 -4.68 12.24
N SER A 21 -11.36 -3.47 12.71
CA SER A 21 -10.00 -3.00 12.79
C SER A 21 -9.37 -3.18 14.18
N CYS A 22 -10.09 -3.75 15.12
CA CYS A 22 -9.58 -3.94 16.47
C CYS A 22 -8.71 -5.20 16.54
N PRO A 23 -7.46 -5.13 16.93
CA PRO A 23 -6.61 -6.32 17.02
C PRO A 23 -7.17 -7.43 17.93
N UNK A 24 -7.78 -6.94 18.80
CA UNK A 24 -8.29 -7.82 19.67
C UNK A 24 -9.35 -8.61 19.20
N CYS A 25 -10.05 -8.03 18.56
CA CYS A 25 -11.16 -8.74 17.98
C CYS A 25 -10.67 -9.70 16.91
N HIS A 26 -9.65 -9.33 16.18
CA HIS A 26 -9.11 -10.21 15.16
C HIS A 26 -8.46 -11.45 15.77
N ILE A 27 -7.85 -11.32 16.91
CA ILE A 27 -7.23 -12.45 17.54
C ILE A 27 -8.28 -13.48 17.91
N ARG A 28 -9.45 -13.03 18.41
CA ARG A 28 -10.48 -13.94 18.77
C ARG A 28 -11.31 -14.37 17.63
N GLY A 29 -11.43 -13.57 16.61
CA GLY A 29 -12.26 -13.83 15.49
C GLY A 29 -11.64 -14.85 14.61
N GLU A 30 -12.43 -15.43 13.68
CA GLU A 30 -11.93 -16.27 12.81
C GLU A 30 -11.31 -15.66 11.77
N ALA A 31 -10.34 -16.07 11.35
CA ALA A 31 -9.59 -15.49 10.32
C ALA A 31 -10.33 -15.49 9.03
N ILE A 32 -10.23 -14.43 8.34
CA ILE A 32 -10.79 -14.30 7.09
C ILE A 32 -9.74 -14.64 6.17
N HIS A 33 -9.69 -15.76 5.66
CA HIS A 33 -8.63 -16.18 5.07
C HIS A 33 -8.42 -16.01 3.70
N GLY A 34 -7.27 -16.09 3.19
CA GLY A 34 -6.89 -16.11 1.83
C GLY A 34 -7.15 -14.83 1.14
N GLN A 35 -7.36 -13.81 1.88
CA GLN A 35 -7.69 -12.56 1.30
C GLN A 35 -6.53 -11.65 1.19
N VAL A 36 -6.62 -10.69 0.31
CA VAL A 36 -5.67 -9.61 0.22
C VAL A 36 -5.69 -8.88 1.55
N ASP A 37 -4.52 -8.49 2.03
CA ASP A 37 -4.43 -7.76 3.29
C ASP A 37 -5.08 -6.40 3.11
N CYS A 38 -6.15 -6.16 3.83
CA CYS A 38 -6.89 -4.91 3.72
C CYS A 38 -6.51 -3.88 4.77
N SER A 39 -5.50 -4.16 5.56
CA SER A 39 -5.05 -3.19 6.56
C SER A 39 -4.48 -1.96 5.87
N PRO A 40 -4.84 -0.77 6.31
CA PRO A 40 -4.35 0.42 5.63
C PRO A 40 -2.88 0.74 5.86
N GLU A 41 -2.18 -0.03 6.70
CA GLU A 41 -0.78 0.22 6.95
C GLU A 41 0.16 -0.65 6.12
N VAL A 42 -0.38 -1.47 5.23
CA VAL A 42 0.41 -2.45 4.49
C VAL A 42 0.70 -2.01 3.08
N TRP A 43 1.96 -2.04 2.72
CA TRP A 43 2.41 -1.72 1.38
C TRP A 43 3.23 -2.87 0.81
N GLN A 44 3.31 -2.95 -0.51
CA GLN A 44 4.18 -3.92 -1.18
C GLN A 44 5.11 -3.15 -2.09
N MET A 45 6.32 -3.64 -2.25
CA MET A 45 7.31 -2.96 -3.06
C MET A 45 7.98 -3.95 -3.98
N ASP A 46 8.27 -3.52 -5.21
CA ASP A 46 8.87 -4.37 -6.20
C ASP A 46 9.60 -3.49 -7.21
N CYS A 47 10.45 -4.08 -8.01
CA CYS A 47 11.11 -3.37 -9.11
C CYS A 47 10.68 -3.97 -10.41
N THR A 48 10.55 -3.15 -11.43
CA THR A 48 10.30 -3.62 -12.77
C THR A 48 11.21 -2.87 -13.72
N HIS A 49 11.29 -3.33 -14.94
CA HIS A 49 12.26 -2.79 -15.89
C HIS A 49 11.56 -2.32 -17.16
N LEU A 50 12.03 -1.21 -17.71
CA LEU A 50 11.45 -0.68 -18.93
C LEU A 50 12.49 0.20 -19.59
N GLU A 51 12.70 0.03 -20.88
CA GLU A 51 13.67 0.82 -21.66
C GLU A 51 15.08 0.76 -21.07
N GLY A 52 15.44 -0.38 -20.51
CA GLY A 52 16.75 -0.52 -19.90
C GLY A 52 16.93 0.17 -18.59
N LYS A 53 15.85 0.72 -18.04
CA LYS A 53 15.91 1.41 -16.76
C LYS A 53 15.11 0.66 -15.71
N ILE A 54 15.36 1.00 -14.46
CA ILE A 54 14.73 0.33 -13.34
C ILE A 54 13.69 1.23 -12.73
N ILE A 55 12.48 0.70 -12.55
CA ILE A 55 11.40 1.44 -11.91
C ILE A 55 11.07 0.71 -10.62
N ILE A 56 11.17 1.41 -9.50
CA ILE A 56 10.78 0.85 -8.23
C ILE A 56 9.34 1.32 -7.97
N VAL A 57 8.50 0.40 -7.52
CA VAL A 57 7.06 0.64 -7.35
C VAL A 57 6.65 0.21 -5.96
N ALA A 58 5.89 1.06 -5.29
CA ALA A 58 5.28 0.69 -4.02
C ALA A 58 3.77 0.78 -4.19
N VAL A 59 3.06 -0.24 -3.74
CA VAL A 59 1.61 -0.31 -3.85
C VAL A 59 1.01 -0.36 -2.45
N HIS A 60 0.07 0.52 -2.19
CA HIS A 60 -0.72 0.46 -0.98
C HIS A 60 -1.80 -0.60 -1.25
N VAL A 61 -1.67 -1.74 -0.63
CA VAL A 61 -2.40 -2.93 -1.05
C VAL A 61 -3.91 -2.73 -0.98
N ALA A 62 -4.39 -2.16 0.11
CA ALA A 62 -5.83 -2.04 0.32
C ALA A 62 -6.51 -1.09 -0.67
N SER A 63 -5.81 -0.04 -1.11
CA SER A 63 -6.42 0.96 -1.99
C SER A 63 -6.01 0.84 -3.45
N GLY A 64 -4.83 0.27 -3.69
CA GLY A 64 -4.25 0.26 -5.02
C GLY A 64 -3.47 1.52 -5.38
N PHE A 65 -3.33 2.45 -4.44
CA PHE A 65 -2.55 3.65 -4.67
C PHE A 65 -1.08 3.27 -4.87
N ILE A 66 -0.40 3.94 -5.78
CA ILE A 66 1.00 3.60 -6.05
C ILE A 66 1.90 4.82 -5.96
N GLU A 67 3.15 4.56 -5.63
CA GLU A 67 4.24 5.48 -5.84
C GLU A 67 5.27 4.74 -6.67
N ALA A 68 5.87 5.42 -7.61
CA ALA A 68 6.86 4.77 -8.47
C ALA A 68 7.90 5.79 -8.90
N GLU A 69 9.09 5.30 -9.22
CA GLU A 69 10.18 6.18 -9.54
C GLU A 69 11.23 5.43 -10.32
N VAL A 70 11.84 6.10 -11.30
CA VAL A 70 12.99 5.52 -11.98
C VAL A 70 14.19 5.70 -11.06
N ILE A 71 14.92 4.62 -10.80
CA ILE A 71 16.12 4.71 -9.98
C ILE A 71 17.32 4.36 -10.83
N PRO A 72 18.49 4.92 -10.51
CA PRO A 72 19.68 4.72 -11.35
C PRO A 72 20.24 3.32 -11.30
N ALA A 73 20.01 2.62 -10.21
CA ALA A 73 20.54 1.26 -10.06
C ALA A 73 19.68 0.51 -9.06
N GLU A 74 19.57 -0.80 -9.26
CA GLU A 74 18.77 -1.64 -8.38
C GLU A 74 19.62 -2.05 -7.19
N THR A 75 20.00 -1.08 -6.37
CA THR A 75 20.89 -1.31 -5.24
C THR A 75 20.11 -1.19 -3.94
N GLY A 76 20.72 -1.69 -2.87
CA GLY A 76 20.14 -1.56 -1.55
C GLY A 76 19.99 -0.11 -1.13
N GLN A 77 20.97 0.72 -1.48
CA GLN A 77 20.90 2.12 -1.09
C GLN A 77 19.76 2.86 -1.78
N GLU A 78 19.57 2.63 -3.08
CA GLU A 78 18.48 3.29 -3.78
C GLU A 78 17.13 2.79 -3.28
N THR A 79 17.04 1.50 -3.00
CA THR A 79 15.81 0.92 -2.48
C THR A 79 15.49 1.49 -1.09
N ALA A 80 16.49 1.57 -0.23
CA ALA A 80 16.31 2.12 1.10
C ALA A 80 15.89 3.59 1.06
N TYR A 81 16.50 4.35 0.15
CA TYR A 81 16.15 5.76 0.02
C TYR A 81 14.70 5.92 -0.42
N PHE A 82 14.26 5.07 -1.35
CA PHE A 82 12.87 5.11 -1.79
C PHE A 82 11.93 4.76 -0.63
N LEU A 83 12.29 3.76 0.18
CA LEU A 83 11.49 3.41 1.34
C LEU A 83 11.40 4.57 2.33
N LEU A 84 12.50 5.26 2.56
CA LEU A 84 12.49 6.39 3.50
C LEU A 84 11.59 7.51 2.98
N LYS A 85 11.63 7.78 1.69
CA LYS A 85 10.74 8.78 1.10
C LYS A 85 9.28 8.38 1.26
N LEU A 86 8.98 7.12 1.02
CA LEU A 86 7.62 6.62 1.16
C LEU A 86 7.14 6.74 2.60
N ALA A 87 7.99 6.32 3.55
CA ALA A 87 7.64 6.36 4.96
C ALA A 87 7.46 7.78 5.49
N ALA A 88 8.15 8.74 4.88
CA ALA A 88 8.01 10.14 5.28
C ALA A 88 6.68 10.73 4.80
N ARG A 89 6.04 10.09 3.83
CA ARG A 89 4.81 10.61 3.25
C ARG A 89 3.55 9.89 3.73
N TRP A 90 3.67 8.59 4.00
CA TRP A 90 2.52 7.78 4.34
C TRP A 90 2.79 6.94 5.57
N PRO A 91 1.79 6.70 6.40
CA PRO A 91 1.99 5.80 7.53
C PRO A 91 2.13 4.35 7.06
N UNK A 92 3.12 3.65 7.06
CA UNK A 92 3.42 2.42 6.67
C UNK A 92 3.89 1.73 7.84
N LYS A 93 3.42 0.65 8.04
CA LYS A 93 3.91 -0.16 9.14
C LYS A 93 4.47 -1.49 8.70
N ILE A 94 3.97 -2.02 7.60
CA ILE A 94 4.43 -3.29 7.08
C ILE A 94 4.73 -3.14 5.60
N ILE A 95 5.89 -3.65 5.18
CA ILE A 95 6.23 -3.63 3.77
C ILE A 95 6.53 -5.08 3.36
N HIS A 96 5.88 -5.52 2.28
CA HIS A 96 6.12 -6.85 1.71
C HIS A 96 6.99 -6.71 0.49
N THR A 97 8.01 -7.53 0.39
CA THR A 97 8.88 -7.58 -0.80
C THR A 97 9.27 -9.02 -1.08
N ASP A 98 9.89 -9.25 -2.21
CA ASP A 98 10.52 -10.52 -2.47
C ASP A 98 11.91 -10.55 -1.82
N ASN A 99 12.71 -11.58 -2.11
CA ASN A 99 14.02 -11.75 -1.53
C ASN A 99 15.14 -11.23 -2.39
N GLY A 100 14.86 -10.33 -3.30
CA GLY A 100 15.91 -9.78 -4.15
C GLY A 100 17.03 -9.14 -3.35
N PRO A 101 18.24 -9.10 -3.89
CA PRO A 101 19.39 -8.60 -3.13
C PRO A 101 19.21 -7.18 -2.62
N ASN A 102 18.58 -6.32 -3.39
CA ASN A 102 18.36 -4.95 -2.94
C ASN A 102 17.44 -4.91 -1.72
N PHE A 103 16.48 -5.85 -1.64
CA PHE A 103 15.55 -5.87 -0.51
C PHE A 103 16.16 -6.56 0.72
N THR A 104 17.16 -7.42 0.54
CA THR A 104 17.80 -8.09 1.68
C THR A 104 19.06 -7.37 2.14
N SER A 105 19.34 -6.21 1.59
CA SER A 105 20.56 -5.48 1.86
C SER A 105 20.61 -4.90 3.28
N ALA A 106 21.80 -4.56 3.72
CA ALA A 106 21.98 -3.90 5.00
C ALA A 106 21.33 -2.51 5.01
N ALA A 107 21.38 -1.82 3.88
CA ALA A 107 20.77 -0.49 3.79
C ALA A 107 19.27 -0.58 3.99
N MET A 108 18.64 -1.60 3.39
CA MET A 108 17.20 -1.78 3.55
C MET A 108 16.84 -2.13 4.99
N LYS A 109 17.65 -2.98 5.62
CA LYS A 109 17.43 -3.31 7.03
C LYS A 109 17.52 -2.08 7.91
N ALA A 110 18.50 -1.22 7.65
CA ALA A 110 18.67 0.00 8.44
C ALA A 110 17.48 0.95 8.23
N ALA A 111 16.99 1.06 7.02
CA ALA A 111 15.86 1.93 6.73
C ALA A 111 14.59 1.42 7.42
N CYS A 112 14.38 0.11 7.45
CA CYS A 112 13.24 -0.47 8.14
C CYS A 112 13.36 -0.24 9.65
N TRP A 113 14.58 -0.36 10.18
CA TRP A 113 14.80 -0.07 11.59
C TRP A 113 14.51 1.39 11.92
N TRP A 114 15.02 2.29 11.07
CA TRP A 114 14.86 3.73 11.33
C TRP A 114 13.38 4.15 11.30
N THR A 115 12.61 3.57 10.40
CA THR A 115 11.21 3.95 10.22
C THR A 115 10.25 3.12 11.07
N ASN A 116 10.77 2.09 11.74
CA ASN A 116 9.97 1.19 12.53
C ASN A 116 8.97 0.41 11.67
N ILE A 117 9.35 0.12 10.45
CA ILE A 117 8.53 -0.65 9.53
C ILE A 117 8.93 -2.11 9.61
N GLN A 118 7.95 -2.98 9.72
CA GLN A 118 8.18 -4.40 9.73
C GLN A 118 8.32 -4.88 8.29
N HIS A 119 9.43 -5.52 7.96
CA HIS A 119 9.69 -5.99 6.62
C HIS A 119 9.37 -7.47 6.56
N GLU A 120 8.46 -7.84 5.68
CA GLU A 120 8.08 -9.23 5.51
C GLU A 120 8.43 -9.68 4.11
N PHE A 121 9.16 -10.81 4.05
CA PHE A 121 9.51 -11.41 2.79
C PHE A 121 8.48 -12.51 2.51
N GLY A 122 8.55 -13.09 1.37
CA GLY A 122 7.74 -14.26 1.10
C GLY A 122 6.34 -14.00 0.63
N ILE A 123 6.15 -12.87 -0.06
CA ILE A 123 4.91 -12.60 -0.71
C ILE A 123 4.38 -13.79 -1.47
N PRO A 124 5.23 -14.61 -2.08
CA PRO A 124 4.73 -15.70 -2.89
C PRO A 124 3.79 -16.67 -2.23
N TYR A 125 3.76 -16.69 -0.91
CA TYR A 125 2.88 -17.62 -0.25
C TYR A 125 1.42 -17.18 -0.30
N ASN A 126 1.15 -15.99 -0.80
CA ASN A 126 -0.21 -15.53 -0.94
C ASN A 126 -0.46 -15.22 -2.41
N PRO A 127 -1.05 -16.15 -3.15
CA PRO A 127 -1.26 -15.94 -4.59
C PRO A 127 -2.09 -14.70 -4.91
N GLN A 128 -3.00 -14.34 -4.04
CA GLN A 128 -3.81 -13.17 -4.30
C GLN A 128 -3.01 -11.89 -4.20
N SER A 129 -2.13 -11.79 -3.22
CA SER A 129 -1.28 -10.63 -3.08
C SER A 129 -0.33 -10.51 -4.25
N GLN A 130 0.22 -11.65 -4.68
CA GLN A 130 1.14 -11.65 -5.79
C GLN A 130 0.41 -11.19 -7.05
N GLY A 131 -0.83 -11.64 -7.24
CA GLY A 131 -1.60 -11.23 -8.41
C GLY A 131 -1.86 -9.74 -8.42
N VAL A 132 -2.07 -9.15 -7.26
CA VAL A 132 -2.31 -7.72 -7.18
C VAL A 132 -1.10 -6.93 -7.64
N VAL A 133 0.09 -7.30 -7.17
CA VAL A 133 1.30 -6.57 -7.56
C VAL A 133 1.59 -6.74 -9.05
N GLU A 134 1.44 -7.95 -9.56
CA GLU A 134 1.67 -8.19 -10.96
C GLU A 134 0.70 -7.40 -11.83
N ALA A 135 -0.57 -7.37 -11.43
CA ALA A 135 -1.57 -6.63 -12.17
C ALA A 135 -1.26 -5.14 -12.15
N MET A 136 -0.78 -4.65 -11.00
CA MET A 136 -0.48 -3.25 -10.87
C MET A 136 0.72 -2.85 -11.74
N ASN A 137 1.76 -3.70 -11.79
CA ASN A 137 2.91 -3.42 -12.62
C ASN A 137 2.51 -3.40 -14.10
N LYS A 138 1.63 -4.33 -14.47
CA LYS A 138 1.16 -4.40 -15.85
C LYS A 138 0.34 -3.17 -16.19
N GLU A 139 -0.54 -2.75 -15.29
CA GLU A 139 -1.34 -1.56 -15.52
C GLU A 139 -0.46 -0.32 -15.62
N LEU A 140 0.54 -0.19 -14.76
CA LEU A 140 1.43 0.95 -14.80
C LEU A 140 2.17 1.00 -16.13
N LYS A 141 2.69 -0.13 -16.59
CA LYS A 141 3.38 -0.17 -17.88
C LYS A 141 2.46 0.20 -19.02
N SER A 142 1.20 -0.24 -18.96
CA SER A 142 0.21 0.11 -19.97
C SER A 142 -0.02 1.60 -20.03
N ILE A 143 -0.16 2.25 -18.88
CA ILE A 143 -0.37 3.69 -18.85
C ILE A 143 0.87 4.43 -19.33
N ILE A 144 2.06 3.94 -18.95
CA ILE A 144 3.29 4.56 -19.42
C ILE A 144 3.33 4.56 -20.96
N GLN A 145 2.94 3.45 -21.56
CA GLN A 145 2.90 3.38 -23.01
C GLN A 145 1.96 4.42 -23.60
N GLN A 146 0.82 4.64 -22.95
CA GLN A 146 -0.16 5.59 -23.46
C GLN A 146 0.34 7.02 -23.41
N VAL A 147 1.16 7.36 -22.43
CA VAL A 147 1.62 8.73 -22.26
C VAL A 147 3.06 8.96 -22.74
N ARG A 148 3.71 7.89 -23.17
CA ARG A 148 5.16 7.93 -23.40
C ARG A 148 5.59 9.01 -24.38
N ASP A 149 4.85 9.22 -25.42
CA ASP A 149 5.23 10.20 -26.45
C ASP A 149 5.01 11.64 -26.01
N GLN A 150 4.39 11.86 -24.87
CA GLN A 150 4.16 13.19 -24.36
C GLN A 150 5.29 13.65 -23.42
N ALA A 151 6.28 12.81 -23.19
CA ALA A 151 7.39 13.13 -22.30
C ALA A 151 8.70 12.75 -22.95
N GLU A 152 9.70 13.57 -22.76
CA GLU A 152 11.01 13.29 -23.33
C GLU A 152 11.66 12.12 -22.60
N HIS A 153 11.61 12.14 -21.26
CA HIS A 153 12.31 11.16 -20.45
C HIS A 153 11.36 10.19 -19.79
N LEU A 154 11.81 8.97 -19.62
CA LEU A 154 11.00 7.93 -19.00
C LEU A 154 10.56 8.33 -17.59
N LYS A 155 11.43 8.99 -16.83
CA LYS A 155 11.07 9.36 -15.47
C LYS A 155 9.83 10.26 -15.42
N THR A 156 9.67 11.11 -16.41
CA THR A 156 8.49 11.97 -16.49
C THR A 156 7.26 11.14 -16.86
N ALA A 157 7.40 10.26 -17.84
CA ALA A 157 6.29 9.42 -18.23
C ALA A 157 5.82 8.53 -17.07
N VAL A 158 6.76 8.06 -16.24
CA VAL A 158 6.41 7.26 -15.07
C VAL A 158 5.55 8.08 -14.12
N GLN A 159 5.94 9.33 -13.85
CA GLN A 159 5.16 10.15 -12.93
C GLN A 159 3.80 10.52 -13.52
N MET A 160 3.73 10.75 -14.83
CA MET A 160 2.45 10.98 -15.49
C MET A 160 1.54 9.76 -15.33
N ALA A 161 2.10 8.58 -15.50
CA ALA A 161 1.33 7.34 -15.38
C ALA A 161 0.85 7.12 -13.96
N VAL A 162 1.69 7.42 -12.98
CA VAL A 162 1.31 7.32 -11.58
C VAL A 162 0.13 8.25 -11.29
N PHE A 163 0.18 9.47 -11.81
CA PHE A 163 -0.91 10.42 -11.63
C PHE A 163 -2.20 9.87 -12.23
N VAL A 164 -2.14 9.34 -13.44
CA VAL A 164 -3.32 8.79 -14.08
C VAL A 164 -3.91 7.65 -13.27
N HIS A 165 -3.05 6.73 -12.82
CA HIS A 165 -3.51 5.60 -12.04
C HIS A 165 -4.15 6.05 -10.74
N ASN A 166 -3.53 6.90 -10.03
CA ASN A 166 -3.98 7.31 -8.70
C ASN A 166 -5.16 8.25 -8.71
N UNK A 167 -5.10 8.96 -9.64
CA UNK A 167 -5.92 9.95 -9.56
C UNK A 167 -6.90 9.99 -10.55
N LYS A 168 -6.85 9.38 -11.66
CA LYS A 168 -7.83 9.49 -12.74
C LYS A 168 -8.61 8.21 -12.98
N ARG A 169 -8.00 7.05 -12.81
CA ARG A 169 -8.65 5.80 -13.08
C ARG A 169 -9.60 5.46 -11.95
N LYS A 170 -10.86 5.17 -12.29
CA LYS A 170 -11.87 4.83 -11.32
C LYS A 170 -12.22 3.37 -11.47
N GLY A 171 -12.48 2.70 -10.35
CA GLY A 171 -12.83 1.30 -10.41
C GLY A 171 -13.37 0.82 -9.09
N GLY A 172 -13.77 -0.43 -9.10
CA GLY A 172 -14.31 -1.02 -7.91
C GLY A 172 -15.70 -0.51 -7.61
N ILE A 173 -16.16 -0.82 -6.43
CA ILE A 173 -17.48 -0.43 -6.00
C ILE A 173 -17.50 1.06 -5.74
N GLY A 174 -18.46 1.75 -6.31
CA GLY A 174 -18.59 3.19 -6.12
C GLY A 174 -17.84 4.05 -7.13
N GLY A 175 -16.96 3.43 -7.91
CA GLY A 175 -16.23 4.18 -8.92
C GLY A 175 -15.26 5.21 -8.39
N TYR A 176 -14.58 4.89 -7.29
CA TYR A 176 -13.61 5.80 -6.72
C TYR A 176 -12.22 5.55 -7.28
N THR A 177 -11.37 6.54 -7.19
CA THR A 177 -9.97 6.39 -7.57
C THR A 177 -9.19 5.75 -6.42
N ALA A 178 -7.99 5.26 -6.72
CA ALA A 178 -7.13 4.73 -5.67
C ALA A 178 -6.78 5.82 -4.66
N GLY A 179 -6.58 7.05 -5.13
CA GLY A 179 -6.31 8.16 -4.21
C GLY A 179 -7.46 8.42 -3.26
N ASP A 180 -8.69 8.37 -3.78
CA ASP A 180 -9.87 8.55 -2.94
C ASP A 180 -9.93 7.46 -1.87
N ARG A 181 -9.68 6.23 -2.29
CA ARG A 181 -9.74 5.11 -1.36
C ARG A 181 -8.68 5.22 -0.27
N LEU A 182 -7.47 5.63 -0.65
CA LEU A 182 -6.40 5.78 0.33
C LEU A 182 -6.75 6.81 1.38
N ILE A 183 -7.18 7.97 0.96
CA ILE A 183 -7.49 9.05 1.89
C ILE A 183 -8.64 8.64 2.81
N ASP A 184 -9.66 8.01 2.25
CA ASP A 184 -10.79 7.56 3.04
C ASP A 184 -10.36 6.53 4.09
N MET A 185 -9.52 5.58 3.70
CA MET A 185 -9.07 4.56 4.62
C MET A 185 -8.25 5.13 5.76
N LEU A 186 -7.36 6.07 5.46
CA LEU A 186 -6.51 6.66 6.49
C LEU A 186 -7.33 7.52 7.44
N ALA A 187 -8.26 8.29 6.93
CA ALA A 187 -9.11 9.12 7.77
C ALA A 187 -10.00 8.25 8.67
N SER A 188 -10.55 7.19 8.11
CA SER A 188 -11.39 6.28 8.87
C SER A 188 -10.60 5.59 9.97
N GLN A 189 -9.34 5.27 9.70
CA GLN A 189 -8.52 4.60 10.69
C GLN A 189 -8.27 5.51 11.89
N ILE A 190 -8.04 6.78 11.67
CA ILE A 190 -7.83 7.73 12.75
C ILE A 190 -9.07 7.81 13.63
N GLN A 191 -10.24 7.96 13.02
CA GLN A 191 -11.47 8.04 13.73
C GLN A 191 -11.76 6.78 14.54
N THR A 192 -11.53 5.64 13.93
CA THR A 192 -11.78 4.35 14.57
C THR A 192 -10.86 4.16 15.78
N THR A 193 -9.61 4.55 15.65
CA THR A 193 -8.65 4.41 16.74
C THR A 193 -9.04 5.28 17.93
N GLU A 194 -9.50 6.48 17.68
CA GLU A 194 -9.93 7.37 18.76
C GLU A 194 -11.13 6.79 19.50
N LEU A 195 -12.07 6.21 18.79
CA LEU A 195 -13.21 5.58 19.42
C LEU A 195 -12.80 4.36 20.23
N GLN A 196 -11.86 3.57 19.71
CA GLN A 196 -11.38 2.42 20.45
C GLN A 196 -10.73 2.83 21.76
N LYS A 197 -9.97 3.91 21.76
CA LYS A 197 -9.35 4.41 22.99
C LYS A 197 -10.38 4.78 24.03
N GLN A 198 -11.46 5.44 23.60
CA GLN A 198 -12.51 5.82 24.53
C GLN A 198 -13.25 4.62 25.10
N ILE A 199 -13.49 3.63 24.29
CA ILE A 199 -14.18 2.44 24.72
C ILE A 199 -13.38 1.68 25.77
N LEU A 200 -12.06 1.64 25.59
CA LEU A 200 -11.21 0.89 26.48
C LEU A 200 -10.86 1.58 27.78
N LYS A 201 -11.26 2.82 27.94
CA LYS A 201 -11.08 3.50 29.21
C LYS A 201 -12.00 2.90 30.30
#